data_42273d180daf48da4cbd7beb6ac78ebc
#
_entry.id   42273d180daf48da4cbd7beb6ac78ebc
#
_cell.length_a   1.000
_cell.length_b   1.000
_cell.length_c   1.000
_cell.angle_alpha   90.00
_cell.angle_beta   90.00
_cell.angle_gamma   90.00
#
_symmetry.space_group_name_H-M   'P 1'
#
loop_
_entity.id
_entity.type
_entity.pdbx_description
1 polymer ?
#
loop_
_entity_poly.entity_id
_entity_poly.type
_entity_poly.pdbx_seq_one_letter_code
_entity_poly.pdbx_strand_id
1 'polypeptide(L)'
;MERCFVIQPFDGGDFDARYDQVLKPAIIAADLEPYRVDRDPGASIPIQEIEDQIRAARICLADISLDNPNVWFELGFTIAAERPVVMICSEHRQTKYPFDVQHRNILKYKTGTPQDFKDLQSKITERLTALLRKEVTLRDAAAGISKLTKVDGLEPHEMVALAAIGENIYSLQDSVTLYVIRRDLEKAGFAAFAAALAAKALVAHGLVSEAQQQDREGDMETVYRFTETGWDWLMANKAKFALRKPKRDAAALGDIPF
;
A
#
# COMPACT_ATOMS: atom_id res chain seq x y z
N MET A 1 11.29 -2.74 -16.49
CA MET A 1 11.23 -1.89 -15.29
C MET A 1 9.80 -1.80 -14.79
N GLU A 2 9.60 -1.75 -13.49
CA GLU A 2 8.28 -1.49 -12.91
C GLU A 2 7.95 0.00 -13.03
N ARG A 3 6.67 0.36 -13.26
CA ARG A 3 6.28 1.75 -13.55
C ARG A 3 5.98 2.55 -12.30
N CYS A 4 6.39 3.83 -12.32
CA CYS A 4 5.91 4.88 -11.43
C CYS A 4 4.96 5.81 -12.19
N PHE A 5 3.68 5.81 -11.83
CA PHE A 5 2.70 6.71 -12.43
C PHE A 5 2.81 8.10 -11.79
N VAL A 6 2.98 9.14 -12.62
CA VAL A 6 3.15 10.52 -12.15
C VAL A 6 1.86 11.31 -12.32
N ILE A 7 1.37 11.80 -11.19
CA ILE A 7 0.14 12.60 -11.05
C ILE A 7 0.56 14.04 -10.80
N GLN A 8 0.33 14.92 -11.75
CA GLN A 8 0.62 16.36 -11.62
C GLN A 8 -0.20 17.17 -12.62
N PRO A 9 -0.34 18.49 -12.44
CA PRO A 9 -0.88 19.36 -13.47
C PRO A 9 -0.04 19.33 -14.76
N PHE A 10 -0.68 19.44 -15.90
CA PHE A 10 -0.04 19.60 -17.20
C PHE A 10 -0.18 21.08 -17.57
N ASP A 11 0.89 21.85 -17.52
CA ASP A 11 0.84 23.31 -17.68
C ASP A 11 1.70 23.81 -18.86
N GLY A 12 2.49 22.94 -19.47
CA GLY A 12 3.48 23.35 -20.48
C GLY A 12 4.60 24.25 -19.93
N GLY A 13 4.70 24.38 -18.61
CA GLY A 13 5.58 25.31 -17.91
C GLY A 13 6.35 24.68 -16.75
N ASP A 14 6.17 25.22 -15.56
CA ASP A 14 6.97 24.87 -14.37
C ASP A 14 6.82 23.42 -13.94
N PHE A 15 5.61 22.84 -14.02
CA PHE A 15 5.39 21.44 -13.67
C PHE A 15 6.04 20.51 -14.69
N ASP A 16 5.97 20.83 -15.98
CA ASP A 16 6.60 20.04 -17.02
C ASP A 16 8.13 20.12 -16.94
N ALA A 17 8.69 21.31 -16.73
CA ALA A 17 10.12 21.48 -16.51
C ALA A 17 10.60 20.72 -15.26
N ARG A 18 9.84 20.76 -14.17
CA ARG A 18 10.14 20.03 -12.93
C ARG A 18 10.07 18.52 -13.15
N TYR A 19 9.09 18.05 -13.90
CA TYR A 19 9.03 16.64 -14.27
C TYR A 19 10.30 16.20 -14.98
N ASP A 20 10.67 16.89 -16.05
CA ASP A 20 11.82 16.50 -16.87
C ASP A 20 13.15 16.61 -16.11
N GLN A 21 13.33 17.63 -15.27
CA GLN A 21 14.59 17.94 -14.59
C GLN A 21 14.75 17.28 -13.22
N VAL A 22 13.65 16.94 -12.54
CA VAL A 22 13.69 16.50 -11.14
C VAL A 22 12.95 15.16 -10.93
N LEU A 23 11.64 15.09 -11.29
CA LEU A 23 10.83 13.92 -10.95
C LEU A 23 11.25 12.69 -11.75
N LYS A 24 11.41 12.85 -13.06
CA LYS A 24 11.85 11.77 -13.95
C LYS A 24 13.22 11.22 -13.56
N PRO A 25 14.28 12.03 -13.34
CA PRO A 25 15.55 11.54 -12.82
C PRO A 25 15.46 10.86 -11.45
N ALA A 26 14.62 11.38 -10.54
CA ALA A 26 14.42 10.77 -9.22
C ALA A 26 13.80 9.37 -9.31
N ILE A 27 12.82 9.19 -10.19
CA ILE A 27 12.13 7.92 -10.43
C ILE A 27 13.10 6.90 -11.03
N ILE A 28 13.89 7.32 -12.04
CA ILE A 28 14.91 6.47 -12.67
C ILE A 28 15.98 6.05 -11.63
N ALA A 29 16.41 6.97 -10.77
CA ALA A 29 17.35 6.66 -9.69
C ALA A 29 16.80 5.68 -8.63
N ALA A 30 15.48 5.52 -8.55
CA ALA A 30 14.81 4.52 -7.72
C ALA A 30 14.58 3.18 -8.47
N ASP A 31 15.17 2.98 -9.63
CA ASP A 31 15.04 1.80 -10.51
C ASP A 31 13.60 1.58 -11.03
N LEU A 32 12.90 2.67 -11.31
CA LEU A 32 11.53 2.69 -11.82
C LEU A 32 11.46 3.35 -13.20
N GLU A 33 10.46 2.95 -14.00
CA GLU A 33 10.11 3.60 -15.26
C GLU A 33 9.13 4.75 -14.97
N PRO A 34 9.49 6.04 -15.26
CA PRO A 34 8.56 7.14 -15.10
C PRO A 34 7.49 7.12 -16.20
N TYR A 35 6.23 7.18 -15.81
CA TYR A 35 5.11 7.19 -16.74
C TYR A 35 4.19 8.38 -16.48
N ARG A 36 3.91 9.14 -17.52
CA ARG A 36 2.91 10.21 -17.57
C ARG A 36 1.98 9.96 -18.76
N VAL A 37 0.68 10.00 -18.50
CA VAL A 37 -0.34 9.69 -19.53
C VAL A 37 -0.29 10.65 -20.72
N ASP A 38 -0.01 11.94 -20.48
CA ASP A 38 0.07 12.98 -21.53
C ASP A 38 1.34 12.87 -22.42
N ARG A 39 2.32 12.10 -21.98
CA ARG A 39 3.56 11.83 -22.75
C ARG A 39 3.56 10.47 -23.44
N ASP A 40 2.48 9.71 -23.32
CA ASP A 40 2.30 8.44 -24.02
C ASP A 40 1.59 8.64 -25.35
N PRO A 41 2.29 8.47 -26.50
CA PRO A 41 1.67 8.63 -27.82
C PRO A 41 0.56 7.61 -28.11
N GLY A 42 0.53 6.51 -27.38
CA GLY A 42 -0.48 5.46 -27.49
C GLY A 42 -1.71 5.70 -26.64
N ALA A 43 -1.64 6.64 -25.70
CA ALA A 43 -2.75 6.91 -24.79
C ALA A 43 -3.84 7.74 -25.48
N SER A 44 -5.07 7.22 -25.50
CA SER A 44 -6.23 7.94 -25.99
C SER A 44 -6.97 8.76 -24.93
N ILE A 45 -6.44 8.86 -23.75
CA ILE A 45 -6.91 9.58 -22.54
C ILE A 45 -8.42 9.43 -22.22
N PRO A 46 -9.05 8.27 -22.27
CA PRO A 46 -10.26 8.03 -21.52
C PRO A 46 -9.90 7.87 -20.04
N ILE A 47 -10.79 8.29 -19.16
CA ILE A 47 -10.63 8.15 -17.70
C ILE A 47 -10.31 6.71 -17.29
N GLN A 48 -10.87 5.73 -17.99
CA GLN A 48 -10.62 4.31 -17.78
C GLN A 48 -9.16 3.92 -17.98
N GLU A 49 -8.49 4.50 -18.98
CA GLU A 49 -7.07 4.24 -19.22
C GLU A 49 -6.19 4.77 -18.09
N ILE A 50 -6.49 5.98 -17.59
CA ILE A 50 -5.79 6.54 -16.43
C ILE A 50 -5.95 5.62 -15.21
N GLU A 51 -7.17 5.16 -14.95
CA GLU A 51 -7.45 4.22 -13.86
C GLU A 51 -6.68 2.91 -14.01
N ASP A 52 -6.64 2.34 -15.21
CA ASP A 52 -5.94 1.09 -15.49
C ASP A 52 -4.42 1.26 -15.36
N GLN A 53 -3.87 2.38 -15.81
CA GLN A 53 -2.45 2.68 -15.65
C GLN A 53 -2.08 2.91 -14.17
N ILE A 54 -2.95 3.54 -13.36
CA ILE A 54 -2.76 3.66 -11.92
C ILE A 54 -2.80 2.28 -11.25
N ARG A 55 -3.76 1.41 -11.60
CA ARG A 55 -3.83 0.04 -11.09
C ARG A 55 -2.61 -0.80 -11.45
N ALA A 56 -2.10 -0.62 -12.67
CA ALA A 56 -0.93 -1.34 -13.16
C ALA A 56 0.40 -0.81 -12.61
N ALA A 57 0.42 0.44 -12.13
CA ALA A 57 1.63 1.06 -11.60
C ALA A 57 2.12 0.35 -10.33
N ARG A 58 3.43 0.24 -10.21
CA ARG A 58 4.09 -0.28 -9.00
C ARG A 58 3.93 0.67 -7.83
N ILE A 59 4.02 1.97 -8.11
CA ILE A 59 3.93 3.08 -7.17
C ILE A 59 3.50 4.34 -7.93
N CYS A 60 2.88 5.29 -7.24
CA CYS A 60 2.55 6.59 -7.81
C CYS A 60 3.36 7.71 -7.13
N LEU A 61 3.58 8.79 -7.87
CA LEU A 61 4.15 10.05 -7.38
C LEU A 61 3.19 11.18 -7.70
N ALA A 62 2.66 11.87 -6.69
CA ALA A 62 1.67 12.93 -6.85
C ALA A 62 2.21 14.29 -6.40
N ASP A 63 2.23 15.28 -7.29
CA ASP A 63 2.48 16.68 -6.94
C ASP A 63 1.15 17.39 -6.67
N ILE A 64 0.89 17.65 -5.38
CA ILE A 64 -0.33 18.28 -4.88
C ILE A 64 -0.13 19.75 -4.55
N SER A 65 0.80 20.42 -5.21
CA SER A 65 1.11 21.84 -4.94
C SER A 65 -0.03 22.78 -5.31
N LEU A 66 -0.87 22.43 -6.27
CA LEU A 66 -2.06 23.18 -6.68
C LEU A 66 -3.35 22.42 -6.41
N ASP A 67 -4.46 23.17 -6.27
CA ASP A 67 -5.80 22.58 -6.19
C ASP A 67 -6.32 22.27 -7.59
N ASN A 68 -5.75 21.23 -8.19
CA ASN A 68 -6.16 20.73 -9.50
C ASN A 68 -7.15 19.57 -9.32
N PRO A 69 -8.39 19.66 -9.84
CA PRO A 69 -9.41 18.61 -9.69
C PRO A 69 -8.96 17.25 -10.24
N ASN A 70 -8.23 17.23 -11.35
CA ASN A 70 -7.76 15.98 -11.95
C ASN A 70 -6.71 15.30 -11.05
N VAL A 71 -5.78 16.08 -10.51
CA VAL A 71 -4.78 15.57 -9.55
C VAL A 71 -5.46 14.98 -8.31
N TRP A 72 -6.50 15.65 -7.79
CA TRP A 72 -7.24 15.12 -6.64
C TRP A 72 -8.03 13.86 -6.98
N PHE A 73 -8.63 13.79 -8.18
CA PHE A 73 -9.32 12.59 -8.64
C PHE A 73 -8.35 11.41 -8.75
N GLU A 74 -7.24 11.57 -9.46
CA GLU A 74 -6.23 10.53 -9.67
C GLU A 74 -5.59 10.08 -8.34
N LEU A 75 -5.30 11.01 -7.43
CA LEU A 75 -4.80 10.69 -6.10
C LEU A 75 -5.83 9.92 -5.28
N GLY A 76 -7.10 10.33 -5.30
CA GLY A 76 -8.18 9.62 -4.63
C GLY A 76 -8.33 8.19 -5.16
N PHE A 77 -8.28 8.04 -6.49
CA PHE A 77 -8.32 6.72 -7.12
C PHE A 77 -7.09 5.87 -6.76
N THR A 78 -5.90 6.46 -6.74
CA THR A 78 -4.66 5.78 -6.30
C THR A 78 -4.78 5.23 -4.88
N ILE A 79 -5.37 6.02 -3.98
CA ILE A 79 -5.60 5.63 -2.58
C ILE A 79 -6.64 4.52 -2.50
N ALA A 80 -7.74 4.62 -3.24
CA ALA A 80 -8.80 3.61 -3.29
C ALA A 80 -8.31 2.29 -3.91
N ALA A 81 -7.42 2.37 -4.91
CA ALA A 81 -6.76 1.21 -5.51
C ALA A 81 -5.63 0.63 -4.64
N GLU A 82 -5.41 1.15 -3.43
CA GLU A 82 -4.36 0.75 -2.48
C GLU A 82 -2.94 0.79 -3.07
N ARG A 83 -2.71 1.66 -4.07
CA ARG A 83 -1.36 1.83 -4.62
C ARG A 83 -0.50 2.68 -3.70
N PRO A 84 0.75 2.26 -3.44
CA PRO A 84 1.69 3.11 -2.73
C PRO A 84 1.84 4.44 -3.45
N VAL A 85 1.82 5.54 -2.71
CA VAL A 85 1.97 6.87 -3.29
C VAL A 85 2.92 7.75 -2.48
N VAL A 86 3.84 8.40 -3.17
CA VAL A 86 4.65 9.50 -2.65
C VAL A 86 3.95 10.80 -3.01
N MET A 87 3.60 11.59 -2.02
CA MET A 87 3.02 12.92 -2.23
C MET A 87 4.08 13.97 -1.99
N ILE A 88 4.21 14.91 -2.93
CA ILE A 88 5.07 16.09 -2.83
C ILE A 88 4.23 17.36 -2.90
N CYS A 89 4.67 18.42 -2.25
CA CYS A 89 3.97 19.70 -2.25
C CYS A 89 4.96 20.86 -2.08
N SER A 90 4.84 21.85 -2.95
CA SER A 90 5.58 23.11 -2.81
C SER A 90 5.21 23.82 -1.51
N GLU A 91 6.19 24.42 -0.84
CA GLU A 91 5.96 25.31 0.33
C GLU A 91 5.15 26.56 -0.02
N HIS A 92 5.05 26.90 -1.31
CA HIS A 92 4.23 28.03 -1.78
C HIS A 92 2.73 27.76 -1.82
N ARG A 93 2.29 26.51 -1.54
CA ARG A 93 0.86 26.21 -1.45
C ARG A 93 0.19 27.03 -0.37
N GLN A 94 -0.85 27.78 -0.74
CA GLN A 94 -1.60 28.67 0.15
C GLN A 94 -2.84 28.02 0.77
N THR A 95 -3.37 26.99 0.11
CA THR A 95 -4.62 26.34 0.51
C THR A 95 -4.36 25.16 1.46
N LYS A 96 -5.35 24.88 2.31
CA LYS A 96 -5.31 23.69 3.19
C LYS A 96 -5.43 22.41 2.36
N TYR A 97 -4.82 21.34 2.84
CA TYR A 97 -5.05 20.02 2.27
C TYR A 97 -6.48 19.53 2.53
N PRO A 98 -7.08 18.77 1.63
CA PRO A 98 -8.29 18.02 1.93
C PRO A 98 -8.13 17.16 3.19
N PHE A 99 -9.22 16.95 3.94
CA PHE A 99 -9.21 16.23 5.21
C PHE A 99 -8.53 14.85 5.11
N ASP A 100 -8.82 14.08 4.06
CA ASP A 100 -8.31 12.71 3.88
C ASP A 100 -6.81 12.64 3.55
N VAL A 101 -6.20 13.78 3.21
CA VAL A 101 -4.79 13.88 2.81
C VAL A 101 -3.92 14.50 3.91
N GLN A 102 -4.48 15.37 4.75
CA GLN A 102 -3.72 16.14 5.75
C GLN A 102 -2.95 15.30 6.77
N HIS A 103 -3.38 14.06 7.02
CA HIS A 103 -2.76 13.12 7.96
C HIS A 103 -1.73 12.18 7.30
N ARG A 104 -1.53 12.32 5.99
CA ARG A 104 -0.57 11.52 5.24
C ARG A 104 0.80 12.19 5.21
N ASN A 105 1.84 11.39 4.92
CA ASN A 105 3.19 11.91 4.77
C ASN A 105 3.33 12.63 3.44
N ILE A 106 3.54 13.95 3.48
CA ILE A 106 3.73 14.83 2.32
C ILE A 106 5.14 15.41 2.39
N LEU A 107 5.94 15.20 1.35
CA LEU A 107 7.27 15.79 1.22
C LEU A 107 7.13 17.24 0.76
N LYS A 108 7.41 18.18 1.63
CA LYS A 108 7.44 19.60 1.28
C LYS A 108 8.75 19.95 0.59
N TYR A 109 8.69 20.83 -0.41
CA TYR A 109 9.85 21.29 -1.16
C TYR A 109 9.81 22.77 -1.48
N LYS A 110 11.01 23.35 -1.66
CA LYS A 110 11.24 24.71 -2.11
C LYS A 110 11.54 24.75 -3.60
N THR A 111 11.41 25.93 -4.21
CA THR A 111 11.65 26.14 -5.64
C THR A 111 12.52 27.38 -5.90
N GLY A 112 13.23 27.89 -4.88
CA GLY A 112 13.98 29.14 -4.97
C GLY A 112 15.37 28.99 -5.57
N THR A 113 16.00 27.82 -5.45
CA THR A 113 17.38 27.61 -5.84
C THR A 113 17.58 26.27 -6.56
N PRO A 114 18.66 26.12 -7.38
CA PRO A 114 19.01 24.81 -7.96
C PRO A 114 19.26 23.71 -6.91
N GLN A 115 19.70 24.10 -5.71
CA GLN A 115 19.92 23.15 -4.61
C GLN A 115 18.59 22.58 -4.09
N ASP A 116 17.53 23.40 -4.02
CA ASP A 116 16.19 22.94 -3.61
C ASP A 116 15.68 21.81 -4.51
N PHE A 117 15.96 21.86 -5.81
CA PHE A 117 15.57 20.82 -6.77
C PHE A 117 16.41 19.56 -6.62
N LYS A 118 17.69 19.66 -6.31
CA LYS A 118 18.54 18.50 -5.99
C LYS A 118 18.07 17.82 -4.71
N ASP A 119 17.76 18.59 -3.69
CA ASP A 119 17.23 18.08 -2.41
C ASP A 119 15.87 17.38 -2.62
N LEU A 120 15.00 17.95 -3.46
CA LEU A 120 13.73 17.34 -3.83
C LEU A 120 13.96 16.00 -4.54
N GLN A 121 14.85 15.97 -5.52
CA GLN A 121 15.20 14.75 -6.24
C GLN A 121 15.65 13.64 -5.29
N SER A 122 16.60 13.95 -4.37
CA SER A 122 17.09 12.99 -3.38
C SER A 122 15.98 12.48 -2.47
N LYS A 123 15.15 13.37 -1.91
CA LYS A 123 14.02 13.01 -1.04
C LYS A 123 13.00 12.10 -1.74
N ILE A 124 12.69 12.38 -3.02
CA ILE A 124 11.79 11.53 -3.81
C ILE A 124 12.40 10.14 -3.99
N THR A 125 13.66 10.06 -4.44
CA THR A 125 14.36 8.79 -4.65
C THR A 125 14.40 7.96 -3.38
N GLU A 126 14.78 8.55 -2.25
CA GLU A 126 14.81 7.89 -0.94
C GLU A 126 13.42 7.37 -0.53
N ARG A 127 12.37 8.19 -0.73
CA ARG A 127 11.01 7.82 -0.35
C ARG A 127 10.45 6.72 -1.22
N LEU A 128 10.65 6.77 -2.55
CA LEU A 128 10.27 5.71 -3.48
C LEU A 128 10.96 4.40 -3.09
N THR A 129 12.28 4.43 -2.92
CA THR A 129 13.06 3.25 -2.53
C THR A 129 12.61 2.67 -1.18
N ALA A 130 12.33 3.53 -0.19
CA ALA A 130 11.87 3.08 1.12
C ALA A 130 10.50 2.39 1.08
N LEU A 131 9.56 2.90 0.26
CA LEU A 131 8.24 2.29 0.09
C LEU A 131 8.35 0.94 -0.64
N LEU A 132 9.15 0.86 -1.70
CA LEU A 132 9.40 -0.39 -2.42
C LEU A 132 10.04 -1.45 -1.53
N ARG A 133 11.05 -1.09 -0.73
CA ARG A 133 11.68 -2.01 0.23
C ARG A 133 10.71 -2.50 1.29
N LYS A 134 9.86 -1.62 1.81
CA LYS A 134 8.83 -2.00 2.79
C LYS A 134 7.88 -3.05 2.22
N GLU A 135 7.49 -2.89 0.96
CA GLU A 135 6.59 -3.83 0.30
C GLU A 135 7.28 -5.18 0.00
N VAL A 136 8.55 -5.17 -0.43
CA VAL A 136 9.35 -6.40 -0.60
C VAL A 136 9.49 -7.13 0.74
N THR A 137 9.81 -6.41 1.82
CA THR A 137 9.91 -7.03 3.16
C THR A 137 8.59 -7.66 3.60
N LEU A 138 7.44 -7.04 3.28
CA LEU A 138 6.12 -7.62 3.56
C LEU A 138 5.85 -8.85 2.68
N ARG A 139 6.21 -8.80 1.39
CA ARG A 139 6.11 -9.96 0.48
C ARG A 139 7.03 -11.10 0.89
N ASP A 140 8.25 -10.81 1.32
CA ASP A 140 9.20 -11.83 1.78
C ASP A 140 8.77 -12.45 3.10
N ALA A 141 8.22 -11.67 4.01
CA ALA A 141 7.58 -12.19 5.21
C ALA A 141 6.39 -13.10 4.86
N ALA A 142 5.56 -12.68 3.91
CA ALA A 142 4.44 -13.46 3.39
C ALA A 142 4.91 -14.70 2.59
N ALA A 143 5.97 -14.61 1.79
CA ALA A 143 6.58 -15.74 1.09
C ALA A 143 7.25 -16.72 2.06
N GLY A 144 7.75 -16.24 3.21
CA GLY A 144 8.18 -17.09 4.32
C GLY A 144 7.02 -17.90 4.89
N ILE A 145 5.83 -17.30 5.01
CA ILE A 145 4.58 -17.97 5.39
C ILE A 145 4.11 -18.92 4.26
N SER A 146 4.23 -18.52 3.01
CA SER A 146 3.87 -19.34 1.83
C SER A 146 4.77 -20.58 1.64
N LYS A 147 5.98 -20.60 2.20
CA LYS A 147 6.88 -21.77 2.24
C LYS A 147 6.58 -22.71 3.42
N LEU A 148 5.62 -22.36 4.27
CA LEU A 148 5.13 -23.27 5.28
C LEU A 148 4.43 -24.44 4.56
N THR A 149 5.09 -25.59 4.55
CA THR A 149 4.45 -26.90 4.27
C THR A 149 3.19 -27.00 5.12
N LYS A 150 2.13 -27.62 4.58
CA LYS A 150 0.87 -27.91 5.31
C LYS A 150 1.12 -28.06 6.80
N VAL A 151 0.65 -27.10 7.59
CA VAL A 151 0.81 -27.13 9.02
C VAL A 151 -0.50 -27.64 9.60
N ASP A 152 -0.49 -28.89 10.07
CA ASP A 152 -1.62 -29.54 10.73
C ASP A 152 -2.94 -29.45 9.91
N GLY A 153 -2.84 -29.59 8.59
CA GLY A 153 -3.99 -29.62 7.68
C GLY A 153 -4.41 -28.27 7.12
N LEU A 154 -3.78 -27.15 7.51
CA LEU A 154 -4.08 -25.84 6.93
C LEU A 154 -3.17 -25.51 5.74
N GLU A 155 -3.74 -24.92 4.72
CA GLU A 155 -3.03 -24.38 3.55
C GLU A 155 -2.43 -23.00 3.85
N PRO A 156 -1.40 -22.54 3.11
CA PRO A 156 -0.74 -21.27 3.38
C PRO A 156 -1.68 -20.04 3.42
N HIS A 157 -2.67 -19.98 2.54
CA HIS A 157 -3.65 -18.89 2.52
C HIS A 157 -4.60 -18.92 3.73
N GLU A 158 -4.89 -20.11 4.27
CA GLU A 158 -5.69 -20.28 5.49
C GLU A 158 -4.92 -19.81 6.72
N MET A 159 -3.61 -20.09 6.77
CA MET A 159 -2.72 -19.60 7.82
C MET A 159 -2.64 -18.08 7.84
N VAL A 160 -2.54 -17.44 6.64
CA VAL A 160 -2.52 -15.98 6.53
C VAL A 160 -3.88 -15.39 6.92
N ALA A 161 -4.99 -16.01 6.53
CA ALA A 161 -6.32 -15.58 6.93
C ALA A 161 -6.50 -15.65 8.45
N LEU A 162 -6.03 -16.75 9.08
CA LEU A 162 -6.09 -16.90 10.53
C LEU A 162 -5.27 -15.82 11.26
N ALA A 163 -4.07 -15.51 10.72
CA ALA A 163 -3.23 -14.41 11.24
C ALA A 163 -3.92 -13.05 11.09
N ALA A 164 -4.53 -12.77 9.92
CA ALA A 164 -5.26 -11.54 9.66
C ALA A 164 -6.45 -11.35 10.61
N ILE A 165 -7.16 -12.43 10.92
CA ILE A 165 -8.22 -12.41 11.93
C ILE A 165 -7.61 -12.11 13.30
N GLY A 166 -6.53 -12.81 13.68
CA GLY A 166 -5.88 -12.65 14.99
C GLY A 166 -5.28 -11.27 15.24
N GLU A 167 -4.80 -10.59 14.22
CA GLU A 167 -4.27 -9.22 14.33
C GLU A 167 -5.34 -8.16 14.60
N ASN A 168 -6.59 -8.47 14.27
CA ASN A 168 -7.71 -7.52 14.37
C ASN A 168 -8.71 -7.85 15.48
N ILE A 169 -8.46 -8.91 16.26
CA ILE A 169 -9.33 -9.39 17.34
C ILE A 169 -8.57 -9.38 18.68
N TYR A 170 -9.13 -8.72 19.69
CA TYR A 170 -8.60 -8.66 21.05
C TYR A 170 -9.41 -9.52 22.03
N SER A 171 -10.62 -9.91 21.65
CA SER A 171 -11.52 -10.77 22.43
C SER A 171 -12.30 -11.73 21.53
N LEU A 172 -12.85 -12.83 22.10
CA LEU A 172 -13.69 -13.78 21.35
C LEU A 172 -14.99 -13.15 20.80
N GLN A 173 -15.36 -11.97 21.27
CA GLN A 173 -16.55 -11.26 20.79
C GLN A 173 -16.27 -10.34 19.60
N ASP A 174 -14.98 -10.02 19.37
CA ASP A 174 -14.59 -9.20 18.24
C ASP A 174 -14.73 -9.97 16.93
N SER A 175 -14.94 -9.25 15.86
CA SER A 175 -15.15 -9.81 14.54
C SER A 175 -14.45 -9.01 13.46
N VAL A 176 -14.13 -9.66 12.36
CA VAL A 176 -13.57 -9.03 11.16
C VAL A 176 -14.44 -9.34 9.95
N THR A 177 -14.51 -8.41 9.01
CA THR A 177 -15.19 -8.61 7.73
C THR A 177 -14.33 -9.37 6.75
N LEU A 178 -14.94 -9.94 5.71
CA LEU A 178 -14.20 -10.55 4.60
C LEU A 178 -13.25 -9.56 3.92
N TYR A 179 -13.60 -8.27 3.92
CA TYR A 179 -12.75 -7.21 3.38
C TYR A 179 -11.38 -7.13 4.07
N VAL A 180 -11.35 -7.19 5.41
CA VAL A 180 -10.10 -7.17 6.18
C VAL A 180 -9.25 -8.39 5.85
N ILE A 181 -9.86 -9.58 5.83
CA ILE A 181 -9.17 -10.84 5.49
C ILE A 181 -8.59 -10.74 4.07
N ARG A 182 -9.39 -10.28 3.09
CA ARG A 182 -8.97 -10.12 1.69
C ARG A 182 -7.79 -9.16 1.56
N ARG A 183 -7.89 -7.98 2.15
CA ARG A 183 -6.83 -6.96 2.15
C ARG A 183 -5.50 -7.54 2.63
N ASP A 184 -5.51 -8.31 3.70
CA ASP A 184 -4.28 -8.81 4.29
C ASP A 184 -3.73 -10.03 3.54
N LEU A 185 -4.59 -10.87 2.91
CA LEU A 185 -4.16 -11.91 1.97
C LEU A 185 -3.56 -11.31 0.69
N GLU A 186 -4.16 -10.27 0.13
CA GLU A 186 -3.61 -9.59 -1.06
C GLU A 186 -2.23 -8.97 -0.76
N LYS A 187 -2.04 -8.38 0.43
CA LYS A 187 -0.72 -7.93 0.90
C LYS A 187 0.29 -9.08 1.01
N ALA A 188 -0.19 -10.27 1.36
CA ALA A 188 0.60 -11.48 1.42
C ALA A 188 0.86 -12.13 0.04
N GLY A 189 0.35 -11.52 -1.05
CA GLY A 189 0.58 -11.97 -2.42
C GLY A 189 -0.41 -13.02 -2.92
N PHE A 190 -1.52 -13.27 -2.21
CA PHE A 190 -2.59 -14.13 -2.66
C PHE A 190 -3.61 -13.39 -3.51
N ALA A 191 -4.27 -14.11 -4.43
CA ALA A 191 -5.38 -13.55 -5.21
C ALA A 191 -6.59 -13.25 -4.29
N ALA A 192 -7.39 -12.23 -4.63
CA ALA A 192 -8.59 -11.82 -3.88
C ALA A 192 -9.55 -12.99 -3.54
N PHE A 193 -9.69 -13.96 -4.47
CA PHE A 193 -10.52 -15.15 -4.27
C PHE A 193 -10.03 -16.05 -3.13
N ALA A 194 -8.73 -16.05 -2.81
CA ALA A 194 -8.17 -16.86 -1.73
C ALA A 194 -8.77 -16.53 -0.37
N ALA A 195 -9.22 -15.29 -0.15
CA ALA A 195 -9.85 -14.87 1.10
C ALA A 195 -11.17 -15.59 1.36
N ALA A 196 -12.02 -15.71 0.34
CA ALA A 196 -13.30 -16.40 0.47
C ALA A 196 -13.08 -17.90 0.70
N LEU A 197 -12.11 -18.52 -0.01
CA LEU A 197 -11.74 -19.92 0.20
C LEU A 197 -11.21 -20.16 1.61
N ALA A 198 -10.26 -19.33 2.05
CA ALA A 198 -9.66 -19.45 3.38
C ALA A 198 -10.71 -19.31 4.49
N ALA A 199 -11.57 -18.27 4.40
CA ALA A 199 -12.63 -18.06 5.38
C ALA A 199 -13.56 -19.28 5.48
N LYS A 200 -14.01 -19.81 4.35
CA LYS A 200 -14.90 -21.00 4.31
C LYS A 200 -14.18 -22.26 4.81
N ALA A 201 -12.93 -22.47 4.47
CA ALA A 201 -12.14 -23.59 4.97
C ALA A 201 -11.95 -23.51 6.49
N LEU A 202 -11.60 -22.32 7.02
CA LEU A 202 -11.44 -22.12 8.46
C LEU A 202 -12.75 -22.34 9.23
N VAL A 203 -13.90 -21.99 8.64
CA VAL A 203 -15.22 -22.31 9.19
C VAL A 203 -15.46 -23.83 9.18
N ALA A 204 -15.13 -24.52 8.08
CA ALA A 204 -15.24 -25.98 7.98
C ALA A 204 -14.33 -26.72 8.95
N HIS A 205 -13.15 -26.17 9.24
CA HIS A 205 -12.23 -26.69 10.27
C HIS A 205 -12.70 -26.38 11.71
N GLY A 206 -13.76 -25.58 11.89
CA GLY A 206 -14.25 -25.19 13.20
C GLY A 206 -13.37 -24.18 13.94
N LEU A 207 -12.39 -23.58 13.27
CA LEU A 207 -11.47 -22.60 13.87
C LEU A 207 -12.06 -21.18 13.90
N VAL A 208 -12.97 -20.91 12.97
CA VAL A 208 -13.64 -19.63 12.80
C VAL A 208 -15.14 -19.87 12.66
N SER A 209 -15.95 -18.97 13.18
CA SER A 209 -17.39 -18.93 12.96
C SER A 209 -17.76 -17.76 12.07
N GLU A 210 -18.77 -17.96 11.21
CA GLU A 210 -19.36 -16.93 10.36
C GLU A 210 -20.66 -16.44 11.03
N ALA A 211 -20.88 -15.12 11.04
CA ALA A 211 -22.09 -14.51 11.60
C ALA A 211 -22.52 -13.31 10.74
N GLN A 212 -23.77 -12.92 10.88
CA GLN A 212 -24.28 -11.65 10.33
C GLN A 212 -24.25 -10.61 11.43
N GLN A 213 -23.73 -9.43 11.12
CA GLN A 213 -23.66 -8.29 12.04
C GLN A 213 -24.14 -7.04 11.32
N GLN A 214 -24.88 -6.18 12.02
CA GLN A 214 -25.29 -4.90 11.49
C GLN A 214 -24.13 -3.92 11.59
N ASP A 215 -23.81 -3.26 10.49
CA ASP A 215 -22.79 -2.20 10.44
C ASP A 215 -23.33 -0.88 11.03
N ARG A 216 -22.53 0.19 10.96
CA ARG A 216 -22.88 1.52 11.49
C ARG A 216 -23.98 2.23 10.68
N GLU A 217 -24.18 1.82 9.43
CA GLU A 217 -25.18 2.39 8.51
C GLU A 217 -26.49 1.61 8.54
N GLY A 218 -26.52 0.47 9.26
CA GLY A 218 -27.68 -0.38 9.44
C GLY A 218 -27.74 -1.56 8.49
N ASP A 219 -26.75 -1.72 7.61
CA ASP A 219 -26.65 -2.81 6.66
C ASP A 219 -26.14 -4.09 7.32
N MET A 220 -26.59 -5.25 6.81
CA MET A 220 -26.15 -6.56 7.32
C MET A 220 -24.88 -6.99 6.58
N GLU A 221 -23.80 -7.17 7.31
CA GLU A 221 -22.54 -7.67 6.76
C GLU A 221 -22.14 -9.02 7.37
N THR A 222 -21.41 -9.82 6.58
CA THR A 222 -20.85 -11.08 7.05
C THR A 222 -19.55 -10.84 7.77
N VAL A 223 -19.46 -11.32 9.00
CA VAL A 223 -18.27 -11.21 9.86
C VAL A 223 -17.79 -12.57 10.32
N TYR A 224 -16.49 -12.64 10.62
CA TYR A 224 -15.78 -13.84 11.04
C TYR A 224 -15.18 -13.63 12.43
N ARG A 225 -15.30 -14.64 13.30
CA ARG A 225 -14.82 -14.65 14.69
C ARG A 225 -14.05 -15.91 14.97
N PHE A 226 -13.08 -15.86 15.85
CA PHE A 226 -12.51 -17.08 16.40
C PHE A 226 -13.55 -17.87 17.20
N THR A 227 -13.51 -19.19 17.03
CA THR A 227 -14.09 -20.10 18.02
C THR A 227 -13.11 -20.30 19.19
N GLU A 228 -13.55 -20.89 20.30
CA GLU A 228 -12.64 -21.32 21.36
C GLU A 228 -11.57 -22.27 20.83
N THR A 229 -11.98 -23.24 19.99
CA THR A 229 -11.06 -24.17 19.33
C THR A 229 -10.05 -23.45 18.42
N GLY A 230 -10.48 -22.42 17.69
CA GLY A 230 -9.61 -21.62 16.83
C GLY A 230 -8.58 -20.84 17.63
N TRP A 231 -8.99 -20.26 18.75
CA TRP A 231 -8.10 -19.56 19.65
C TRP A 231 -7.07 -20.50 20.29
N ASP A 232 -7.51 -21.63 20.80
CA ASP A 232 -6.64 -22.65 21.38
C ASP A 232 -5.63 -23.17 20.35
N TRP A 233 -6.10 -23.42 19.12
CA TRP A 233 -5.24 -23.83 18.01
C TRP A 233 -4.18 -22.75 17.68
N LEU A 234 -4.57 -21.50 17.62
CA LEU A 234 -3.67 -20.37 17.38
C LEU A 234 -2.60 -20.28 18.48
N MET A 235 -3.00 -20.40 19.74
CA MET A 235 -2.08 -20.35 20.89
C MET A 235 -1.12 -21.52 20.92
N ALA A 236 -1.59 -22.72 20.60
CA ALA A 236 -0.74 -23.92 20.48
C ALA A 236 0.28 -23.82 19.35
N ASN A 237 -0.07 -23.12 18.26
CA ASN A 237 0.75 -23.01 17.06
C ASN A 237 1.44 -21.62 16.91
N LYS A 238 1.45 -20.79 17.94
CA LYS A 238 2.04 -19.44 17.92
C LYS A 238 3.47 -19.37 17.39
N ALA A 239 4.28 -20.42 17.59
CA ALA A 239 5.65 -20.48 17.10
C ALA A 239 5.75 -20.56 15.55
N LYS A 240 4.66 -20.93 14.87
CA LYS A 240 4.57 -21.02 13.40
C LYS A 240 4.26 -19.68 12.75
N PHE A 241 3.85 -18.69 13.55
CA PHE A 241 3.61 -17.32 13.13
C PHE A 241 4.86 -16.47 13.42
N ALA A 242 5.23 -15.58 12.49
CA ALA A 242 6.35 -14.66 12.67
C ALA A 242 5.95 -13.53 13.65
N LEU A 243 5.97 -13.81 14.95
CA LEU A 243 5.58 -12.85 16.01
C LEU A 243 6.63 -11.75 16.26
N ARG A 244 7.79 -11.79 15.60
CA ARG A 244 8.83 -10.78 15.72
C ARG A 244 8.96 -10.01 14.41
N LYS A 245 8.95 -8.69 14.48
CA LYS A 245 9.41 -7.87 13.35
C LYS A 245 10.83 -8.28 13.02
N PRO A 246 11.18 -8.49 11.72
CA PRO A 246 12.57 -8.77 11.33
C PRO A 246 13.46 -7.68 11.95
N LYS A 247 14.58 -8.08 12.56
CA LYS A 247 15.58 -7.12 13.05
C LYS A 247 15.99 -6.26 11.85
N ARG A 248 15.87 -4.95 11.98
CA ARG A 248 16.56 -4.03 11.06
C ARG A 248 18.04 -4.37 11.17
N ASP A 249 18.66 -4.78 10.09
CA ASP A 249 20.10 -4.91 10.04
C ASP A 249 20.71 -3.57 10.43
N ALA A 250 21.37 -3.54 11.58
CA ALA A 250 22.07 -2.37 12.10
C ALA A 250 23.27 -1.94 11.21
N ALA A 251 23.58 -2.69 10.14
CA ALA A 251 24.65 -2.43 9.20
C ALA A 251 24.39 -1.29 8.21
N ALA A 252 23.23 -0.64 8.23
CA ALA A 252 22.90 0.48 7.33
C ALA A 252 22.97 1.87 8.00
N LEU A 253 23.40 1.94 9.27
CA LEU A 253 23.74 3.18 9.95
C LEU A 253 25.29 3.27 9.96
N GLY A 254 25.87 3.54 8.80
CA GLY A 254 27.22 4.05 8.72
C GLY A 254 27.28 5.41 9.44
N ASP A 255 28.28 5.57 10.29
CA ASP A 255 28.63 6.75 11.05
C ASP A 255 28.36 8.05 10.26
N ILE A 256 27.44 8.85 10.76
CA ILE A 256 27.36 10.27 10.41
C ILE A 256 28.28 10.97 11.40
N PRO A 257 29.43 11.51 10.98
CA PRO A 257 30.21 12.39 11.85
C PRO A 257 29.44 13.69 12.07
N PHE A 258 29.49 14.18 13.28
CA PHE A 258 28.90 15.43 13.77
C PHE A 258 29.35 16.64 12.97
#